data_1f8cb95059df3f2142e87566c5245ae7
#
_entry.id   1f8cb95059df3f2142e87566c5245ae7
#
_cell.length_a   1.000
_cell.length_b   1.000
_cell.length_c   1.000
_cell.angle_alpha   90.00
_cell.angle_beta   90.00
_cell.angle_gamma   90.00
#
_symmetry.space_group_name_H-M   'P 1'
#
loop_
_entity.id
_entity.type
_entity.pdbx_description
1 polymer ?
#
loop_
_entity_poly.entity_id
_entity_poly.type
_entity_poly.pdbx_seq_one_letter_code
_entity_poly.pdbx_strand_id
1 'polypeptide(L)'
;MSRKITILTLFLWLMTVTSPVIAQQKAYTTNTFRFVQQKDMGYVPWIGNDTEISLRANLLRWATLTPDLGVEWHICPSWGITVNSSWTSWSWNDKDRRYALWKVAPEVRYYMGEKKAWYLGAMFKTGQFNYKLSETGKQGDLMGGGITAGYQMWLNKALALDFNLGLGYLNADYEKYEVIDGVRVRRGNETKDWWGPTNAGVTLVWKLF
;
A
#
# COMPACT_ATOMS: atom_id res chain seq x y z
N MET A 1 24.79 10.66 5.87
CA MET A 1 24.57 10.26 4.46
C MET A 1 24.42 8.74 4.24
N SER A 2 24.78 7.85 5.15
CA SER A 2 24.92 6.40 4.88
C SER A 2 23.63 5.57 4.95
N ARG A 3 22.63 5.89 5.76
CA ARG A 3 21.39 5.07 5.90
C ARG A 3 20.40 5.13 4.73
N LYS A 4 20.41 6.22 3.96
CA LYS A 4 19.52 6.39 2.79
C LYS A 4 19.95 5.53 1.60
N ILE A 5 21.25 5.34 1.44
CA ILE A 5 21.84 4.54 0.36
C ILE A 5 21.57 3.05 0.63
N THR A 6 21.60 2.62 1.89
CA THR A 6 21.41 1.21 2.29
C THR A 6 20.00 0.70 1.97
N ILE A 7 18.96 1.52 2.14
CA ILE A 7 17.57 1.10 1.85
C ILE A 7 17.35 0.99 0.33
N LEU A 8 17.88 1.93 -0.44
CA LEU A 8 17.76 1.91 -1.90
C LEU A 8 18.55 0.73 -2.52
N THR A 9 19.73 0.44 -1.99
CA THR A 9 20.54 -0.71 -2.42
C THR A 9 19.92 -2.04 -2.02
N LEU A 10 19.30 -2.14 -0.84
CA LEU A 10 18.57 -3.34 -0.42
C LEU A 10 17.36 -3.62 -1.33
N PHE A 11 16.65 -2.57 -1.74
CA PHE A 11 15.51 -2.69 -2.65
C PHE A 11 15.95 -3.10 -4.07
N LEU A 12 17.03 -2.52 -4.59
CA LEU A 12 17.63 -2.95 -5.86
C LEU A 12 18.15 -4.38 -5.80
N TRP A 13 18.73 -4.78 -4.68
CA TRP A 13 19.25 -6.14 -4.48
C TRP A 13 18.14 -7.18 -4.39
N LEU A 14 17.00 -6.85 -3.74
CA LEU A 14 15.81 -7.71 -3.72
C LEU A 14 15.23 -7.93 -5.11
N MET A 15 15.30 -6.93 -5.99
CA MET A 15 14.82 -7.04 -7.38
C MET A 15 15.76 -7.87 -8.26
N THR A 16 17.07 -7.93 -7.94
CA THR A 16 18.05 -8.72 -8.73
C THR A 16 18.11 -10.19 -8.33
N VAL A 17 17.79 -10.53 -7.07
CA VAL A 17 17.81 -11.92 -6.58
C VAL A 17 16.62 -12.74 -7.11
N THR A 18 15.53 -12.10 -7.52
CA THR A 18 14.35 -12.80 -8.06
C THR A 18 14.46 -13.20 -9.53
N SER A 19 15.51 -12.74 -10.24
CA SER A 19 15.69 -13.01 -11.67
C SER A 19 16.03 -14.48 -12.05
N PRO A 20 16.73 -15.28 -11.26
CA PRO A 20 17.06 -16.66 -11.66
C PRO A 20 15.93 -17.68 -11.43
N VAL A 21 14.93 -17.39 -10.59
CA VAL A 21 13.85 -18.35 -10.31
C VAL A 21 12.86 -18.48 -11.47
N ILE A 22 12.75 -17.46 -12.32
CA ILE A 22 11.83 -17.49 -13.49
C ILE A 22 12.38 -18.33 -14.65
N ALA A 23 13.68 -18.59 -14.69
CA ALA A 23 14.30 -19.32 -15.79
C ALA A 23 14.20 -20.86 -15.67
N GLN A 24 13.90 -21.41 -14.51
CA GLN A 24 13.89 -22.88 -14.31
C GLN A 24 12.52 -23.56 -14.47
N GLN A 25 11.44 -22.80 -14.68
CA GLN A 25 10.09 -23.38 -14.81
C GLN A 25 9.69 -23.73 -16.26
N LYS A 26 10.63 -23.74 -17.21
CA LYS A 26 10.35 -24.01 -18.64
C LYS A 26 10.54 -25.46 -19.09
N ALA A 27 10.65 -26.40 -18.20
CA ALA A 27 10.99 -27.78 -18.57
C ALA A 27 10.13 -28.85 -17.88
N TYR A 28 8.81 -28.73 -17.83
CA TYR A 28 7.92 -29.91 -17.66
C TYR A 28 6.47 -29.48 -17.96
N THR A 29 5.98 -29.79 -19.11
CA THR A 29 4.74 -30.54 -19.42
C THR A 29 4.39 -30.37 -20.89
N THR A 30 4.85 -31.30 -21.70
CA THR A 30 4.22 -31.62 -22.97
C THR A 30 2.97 -32.42 -22.65
N ASN A 31 1.81 -31.76 -22.63
CA ASN A 31 0.55 -32.44 -22.85
C ASN A 31 -0.37 -31.54 -23.67
N THR A 32 -0.76 -32.13 -24.78
CA THR A 32 -1.63 -31.72 -25.85
C THR A 32 -2.88 -31.00 -25.37
N PHE A 33 -2.84 -29.68 -25.32
CA PHE A 33 -4.06 -28.85 -25.33
C PHE A 33 -4.07 -28.04 -26.62
N ARG A 34 -5.15 -28.21 -27.42
CA ARG A 34 -5.44 -27.44 -28.62
C ARG A 34 -5.26 -25.96 -28.33
N PHE A 35 -4.36 -25.32 -29.06
CA PHE A 35 -4.24 -23.88 -29.14
C PHE A 35 -5.51 -23.32 -29.78
N VAL A 36 -6.50 -22.95 -29.00
CA VAL A 36 -7.48 -21.94 -29.42
C VAL A 36 -6.66 -20.64 -29.48
N GLN A 37 -6.63 -20.01 -30.65
CA GLN A 37 -5.97 -18.71 -30.83
C GLN A 37 -6.59 -17.71 -29.86
N GLN A 38 -5.89 -17.44 -28.77
CA GLN A 38 -6.28 -16.50 -27.72
C GLN A 38 -5.71 -15.12 -28.08
N LYS A 39 -6.17 -14.55 -29.21
CA LYS A 39 -5.62 -13.27 -29.68
C LYS A 39 -6.29 -12.05 -29.08
N ASP A 40 -7.44 -12.19 -28.38
CA ASP A 40 -8.22 -11.05 -27.89
C ASP A 40 -8.85 -11.20 -26.50
N MET A 41 -8.53 -12.23 -25.74
CA MET A 41 -8.92 -12.29 -24.33
C MET A 41 -7.74 -11.86 -23.46
N GLY A 42 -7.81 -10.65 -22.94
CA GLY A 42 -6.87 -10.20 -21.90
C GLY A 42 -6.81 -11.25 -20.78
N TYR A 43 -5.62 -11.51 -20.25
CA TYR A 43 -5.39 -12.45 -19.18
C TYR A 43 -6.42 -12.26 -18.05
N VAL A 44 -7.20 -13.31 -17.77
CA VAL A 44 -8.12 -13.36 -16.63
C VAL A 44 -7.47 -14.26 -15.59
N PRO A 45 -6.88 -13.68 -14.53
CA PRO A 45 -6.07 -14.44 -13.57
C PRO A 45 -6.89 -15.37 -12.66
N TRP A 46 -8.22 -15.26 -12.68
CA TRP A 46 -9.12 -15.86 -11.68
C TRP A 46 -9.86 -17.08 -12.20
N ILE A 47 -9.27 -17.90 -13.06
CA ILE A 47 -9.87 -19.16 -13.52
C ILE A 47 -9.32 -20.28 -12.62
N GLY A 48 -9.81 -20.33 -11.38
CA GLY A 48 -9.53 -21.38 -10.40
C GLY A 48 -10.29 -21.12 -9.11
N ASN A 49 -10.59 -22.17 -8.35
CA ASN A 49 -11.18 -22.08 -7.02
C ASN A 49 -10.12 -21.87 -5.91
N ASP A 50 -8.90 -21.54 -6.30
CA ASP A 50 -7.78 -21.49 -5.37
C ASP A 50 -7.68 -20.13 -4.69
N THR A 51 -7.45 -20.15 -3.38
CA THR A 51 -7.09 -18.96 -2.62
C THR A 51 -5.75 -18.43 -3.09
N GLU A 52 -5.62 -17.11 -3.18
CA GLU A 52 -4.46 -16.47 -3.74
C GLU A 52 -3.92 -15.39 -2.82
N ILE A 53 -2.60 -15.36 -2.65
CA ILE A 53 -1.92 -14.34 -1.85
C ILE A 53 -1.05 -13.49 -2.76
N SER A 54 -1.16 -12.17 -2.58
CA SER A 54 -0.38 -11.18 -3.32
C SER A 54 0.29 -10.19 -2.37
N LEU A 55 1.51 -9.78 -2.70
CA LEU A 55 2.18 -8.65 -2.07
C LEU A 55 1.83 -7.36 -2.79
N ARG A 56 1.75 -6.27 -2.04
CA ARG A 56 1.34 -4.96 -2.52
C ARG A 56 2.33 -3.89 -2.08
N ALA A 57 2.67 -2.97 -2.98
CA ALA A 57 3.53 -1.83 -2.69
C ALA A 57 2.95 -0.58 -3.36
N ASN A 58 2.56 0.42 -2.59
CA ASN A 58 2.00 1.65 -3.11
C ASN A 58 3.12 2.59 -3.61
N LEU A 59 3.33 2.62 -4.91
CA LEU A 59 4.40 3.39 -5.56
C LEU A 59 4.27 4.90 -5.32
N LEU A 60 3.04 5.42 -5.27
CA LEU A 60 2.80 6.84 -5.00
C LEU A 60 3.28 7.23 -3.60
N ARG A 61 3.08 6.37 -2.60
CA ARG A 61 3.60 6.57 -1.25
C ARG A 61 5.11 6.41 -1.17
N TRP A 62 5.68 5.47 -1.89
CA TRP A 62 7.12 5.32 -1.99
C TRP A 62 7.78 6.56 -2.60
N ALA A 63 7.15 7.19 -3.60
CA ALA A 63 7.62 8.44 -4.17
C ALA A 63 7.65 9.59 -3.15
N THR A 64 6.77 9.57 -2.16
CA THR A 64 6.77 10.53 -1.03
C THR A 64 7.64 10.10 0.16
N LEU A 65 8.56 9.15 -0.04
CA LEU A 65 9.45 8.61 0.99
C LEU A 65 8.71 8.02 2.20
N THR A 66 7.50 7.52 1.98
CA THR A 66 6.70 6.83 2.98
C THR A 66 6.48 5.39 2.52
N PRO A 67 7.37 4.44 2.85
CA PRO A 67 7.18 3.04 2.51
C PRO A 67 5.79 2.54 2.90
N ASP A 68 5.11 1.91 1.96
CA ASP A 68 3.78 1.34 2.13
C ASP A 68 3.78 -0.05 1.50
N LEU A 69 3.59 -1.05 2.33
CA LEU A 69 3.55 -2.45 1.95
C LEU A 69 2.27 -3.08 2.45
N GLY A 70 1.76 -4.04 1.72
CA GLY A 70 0.56 -4.77 2.10
C GLY A 70 0.54 -6.19 1.58
N VAL A 71 -0.42 -6.91 2.08
CA VAL A 71 -0.77 -8.25 1.65
C VAL A 71 -2.23 -8.25 1.25
N GLU A 72 -2.55 -8.91 0.16
CA GLU A 72 -3.90 -9.18 -0.27
C GLU A 72 -4.12 -10.68 -0.31
N TRP A 73 -5.20 -11.12 0.29
CA TRP A 73 -5.67 -12.49 0.27
C TRP A 73 -7.01 -12.54 -0.45
N HIS A 74 -7.05 -13.18 -1.60
CA HIS A 74 -8.29 -13.51 -2.30
C HIS A 74 -8.86 -14.81 -1.75
N ILE A 75 -10.02 -14.70 -1.13
CA ILE A 75 -10.75 -15.84 -0.57
C ILE A 75 -11.48 -16.59 -1.69
N CYS A 76 -11.95 -15.84 -2.68
CA CYS A 76 -12.58 -16.35 -3.90
C CYS A 76 -12.44 -15.31 -5.02
N PRO A 77 -12.80 -15.60 -6.28
CA PRO A 77 -12.61 -14.69 -7.39
C PRO A 77 -13.25 -13.30 -7.24
N SER A 78 -14.26 -13.18 -6.37
CA SER A 78 -14.99 -11.91 -6.17
C SER A 78 -14.66 -11.21 -4.86
N TRP A 79 -14.00 -11.87 -3.89
CA TRP A 79 -13.75 -11.29 -2.58
C TRP A 79 -12.28 -11.38 -2.18
N GLY A 80 -11.75 -10.25 -1.79
CA GLY A 80 -10.39 -10.12 -1.25
C GLY A 80 -10.38 -9.36 0.08
N ILE A 81 -9.41 -9.68 0.90
CA ILE A 81 -9.05 -8.94 2.11
C ILE A 81 -7.65 -8.42 1.92
N THR A 82 -7.46 -7.12 2.11
CA THR A 82 -6.13 -6.49 2.08
C THR A 82 -5.79 -5.90 3.44
N VAL A 83 -4.52 -5.92 3.77
CA VAL A 83 -3.96 -5.16 4.89
C VAL A 83 -2.75 -4.41 4.39
N ASN A 84 -2.85 -3.09 4.34
CA ASN A 84 -1.74 -2.22 3.97
C ASN A 84 -1.16 -1.54 5.21
N SER A 85 0.14 -1.44 5.28
CA SER A 85 0.87 -0.76 6.36
C SER A 85 1.84 0.26 5.78
N SER A 86 1.83 1.46 6.35
CA SER A 86 2.81 2.49 6.02
C SER A 86 3.62 2.81 7.27
N TRP A 87 4.93 2.94 7.10
CA TRP A 87 5.81 3.35 8.17
C TRP A 87 6.90 4.28 7.65
N THR A 88 7.12 5.38 8.37
CA THR A 88 8.20 6.31 8.07
C THR A 88 8.66 7.02 9.33
N SER A 89 9.94 7.35 9.39
CA SER A 89 10.52 8.16 10.46
C SER A 89 11.72 8.94 9.92
N TRP A 90 11.52 10.24 9.72
CA TRP A 90 12.53 11.16 9.25
C TRP A 90 12.79 12.23 10.29
N SER A 91 14.05 12.52 10.58
CA SER A 91 14.48 13.62 11.44
C SER A 91 15.59 14.41 10.74
N TRP A 92 15.51 15.72 10.81
CA TRP A 92 16.53 16.66 10.32
C TRP A 92 17.07 17.43 11.51
N ASN A 93 18.20 16.98 12.06
CA ASN A 93 18.78 17.50 13.29
C ASN A 93 19.12 18.99 13.22
N ASP A 94 19.57 19.49 12.03
CA ASP A 94 19.97 20.87 11.83
C ASP A 94 18.82 21.87 11.95
N LYS A 95 17.54 21.41 11.88
CA LYS A 95 16.35 22.26 11.86
C LYS A 95 15.31 21.83 12.89
N ASP A 96 15.64 20.93 13.81
CA ASP A 96 14.70 20.34 14.78
C ASP A 96 13.36 19.94 14.13
N ARG A 97 13.44 19.37 12.92
CA ARG A 97 12.28 18.91 12.15
C ARG A 97 12.14 17.41 12.23
N ARG A 98 10.91 16.96 12.41
CA ARG A 98 10.57 15.54 12.49
C ARG A 98 9.33 15.23 11.68
N TYR A 99 9.35 14.10 10.99
CA TYR A 99 8.19 13.50 10.35
C TYR A 99 8.20 12.00 10.62
N ALA A 100 7.27 11.54 11.44
CA ALA A 100 7.07 10.13 11.72
C ALA A 100 5.60 9.77 11.54
N LEU A 101 5.34 8.67 10.86
CA LEU A 101 4.01 8.14 10.60
C LEU A 101 4.05 6.62 10.70
N TRP A 102 3.09 6.06 11.40
CA TRP A 102 2.75 4.65 11.38
C TRP A 102 1.26 4.51 11.12
N LYS A 103 0.88 3.65 10.19
CA LYS A 103 -0.51 3.46 9.80
C LYS A 103 -0.74 2.02 9.35
N VAL A 104 -1.88 1.45 9.73
CA VAL A 104 -2.42 0.20 9.21
C VAL A 104 -3.81 0.45 8.64
N ALA A 105 -4.10 -0.19 7.52
CA ALA A 105 -5.36 -0.03 6.80
C ALA A 105 -5.85 -1.39 6.27
N PRO A 106 -6.64 -2.13 7.07
CA PRO A 106 -7.40 -3.26 6.57
C PRO A 106 -8.54 -2.81 5.65
N GLU A 107 -8.79 -3.61 4.62
CA GLU A 107 -9.82 -3.34 3.61
C GLU A 107 -10.40 -4.65 3.11
N VAL A 108 -11.72 -4.70 2.96
CA VAL A 108 -12.43 -5.79 2.27
C VAL A 108 -12.83 -5.29 0.90
N ARG A 109 -12.60 -6.08 -0.14
CA ARG A 109 -12.81 -5.75 -1.53
C ARG A 109 -13.77 -6.72 -2.21
N TYR A 110 -14.67 -6.18 -3.01
CA TYR A 110 -15.52 -6.94 -3.90
C TYR A 110 -15.15 -6.65 -5.36
N TYR A 111 -14.66 -7.68 -6.05
CA TYR A 111 -14.22 -7.62 -7.44
C TYR A 111 -15.35 -7.91 -8.39
N MET A 112 -15.50 -7.05 -9.42
CA MET A 112 -16.62 -7.02 -10.35
C MET A 112 -16.18 -7.22 -11.81
N GLY A 113 -17.16 -7.54 -12.67
CA GLY A 113 -16.96 -7.77 -14.09
C GLY A 113 -16.40 -9.15 -14.41
N GLU A 114 -16.40 -9.52 -15.67
CA GLU A 114 -15.90 -10.82 -16.14
C GLU A 114 -14.40 -10.99 -15.84
N LYS A 115 -13.62 -9.93 -16.04
CA LYS A 115 -12.16 -9.92 -15.79
C LYS A 115 -11.78 -9.64 -14.34
N LYS A 116 -12.75 -9.41 -13.45
CA LYS A 116 -12.50 -9.05 -12.03
C LYS A 116 -11.47 -7.92 -11.87
N ALA A 117 -11.46 -6.97 -12.80
CA ALA A 117 -10.51 -5.87 -12.83
C ALA A 117 -10.97 -4.67 -11.99
N TRP A 118 -12.27 -4.43 -11.90
CA TRP A 118 -12.87 -3.38 -11.08
C TRP A 118 -13.20 -3.90 -9.70
N TYR A 119 -13.05 -3.08 -8.68
CA TYR A 119 -13.51 -3.41 -7.35
C TYR A 119 -14.08 -2.21 -6.59
N LEU A 120 -14.92 -2.53 -5.65
CA LEU A 120 -15.34 -1.65 -4.55
C LEU A 120 -14.88 -2.26 -3.24
N GLY A 121 -14.45 -1.43 -2.32
CA GLY A 121 -14.00 -1.88 -1.01
C GLY A 121 -14.54 -1.03 0.14
N ALA A 122 -14.52 -1.63 1.32
CA ALA A 122 -14.72 -0.95 2.60
C ALA A 122 -13.42 -1.00 3.37
N MET A 123 -12.94 0.15 3.80
CA MET A 123 -11.63 0.33 4.41
C MET A 123 -11.76 0.95 5.79
N PHE A 124 -10.98 0.44 6.72
CA PHE A 124 -10.71 1.07 8.01
C PHE A 124 -9.23 1.48 8.05
N LYS A 125 -8.93 2.55 8.79
CA LYS A 125 -7.55 3.01 9.00
C LYS A 125 -7.34 3.37 10.45
N THR A 126 -6.17 3.02 10.95
CA THR A 126 -5.68 3.50 12.25
C THR A 126 -4.18 3.72 12.18
N GLY A 127 -3.68 4.64 12.97
CA GLY A 127 -2.26 4.93 12.99
C GLY A 127 -1.92 6.09 13.90
N GLN A 128 -0.63 6.40 13.94
CA GLN A 128 -0.09 7.49 14.74
C GLN A 128 0.83 8.34 13.87
N PHE A 129 0.84 9.61 14.16
CA PHE A 129 1.74 10.54 13.51
C PHE A 129 2.42 11.47 14.50
N ASN A 130 3.64 11.85 14.16
CA ASN A 130 4.36 12.89 14.85
C ASN A 130 5.10 13.72 13.80
N TYR A 131 4.65 14.94 13.58
CA TYR A 131 5.34 15.81 12.66
C TYR A 131 5.62 17.18 13.30
N LYS A 132 6.83 17.67 13.09
CA LYS A 132 7.28 19.01 13.41
C LYS A 132 8.02 19.56 12.20
N LEU A 133 7.35 20.36 11.40
CA LEU A 133 7.90 21.02 10.21
C LEU A 133 8.14 22.52 10.43
N SER A 134 7.60 23.06 11.53
CA SER A 134 7.74 24.44 12.00
C SER A 134 8.11 24.44 13.48
N GLU A 135 8.01 25.57 14.14
CA GLU A 135 8.24 25.72 15.59
C GLU A 135 7.26 24.85 16.40
N THR A 136 6.02 24.72 15.97
CA THR A 136 5.01 23.87 16.62
C THR A 136 4.98 22.49 15.99
N GLY A 137 5.15 21.46 16.81
CA GLY A 137 4.96 20.06 16.47
C GLY A 137 3.55 19.59 16.79
N LYS A 138 3.09 18.54 16.07
CA LYS A 138 1.83 17.84 16.34
C LYS A 138 2.09 16.35 16.41
N GLN A 139 1.55 15.72 17.46
CA GLN A 139 1.61 14.28 17.64
C GLN A 139 0.26 13.76 18.07
N GLY A 140 -0.17 12.66 17.48
CA GLY A 140 -1.48 12.10 17.83
C GLY A 140 -1.81 10.85 17.09
N ASP A 141 -3.05 10.45 17.30
CA ASP A 141 -3.66 9.28 16.71
C ASP A 141 -4.53 9.66 15.51
N LEU A 142 -4.59 8.76 14.55
CA LEU A 142 -5.44 8.87 13.37
C LEU A 142 -6.32 7.63 13.30
N MET A 143 -7.63 7.84 13.18
CA MET A 143 -8.59 6.76 12.99
C MET A 143 -9.65 7.17 11.97
N GLY A 144 -10.12 6.21 11.18
CA GLY A 144 -11.21 6.48 10.25
C GLY A 144 -11.55 5.32 9.36
N GLY A 145 -12.44 5.57 8.42
CA GLY A 145 -12.88 4.56 7.47
C GLY A 145 -13.55 5.18 6.26
N GLY A 146 -13.82 4.36 5.27
CA GLY A 146 -14.44 4.82 4.05
C GLY A 146 -14.64 3.71 3.04
N ILE A 147 -15.09 4.12 1.87
CA ILE A 147 -15.22 3.27 0.71
C ILE A 147 -14.06 3.51 -0.24
N THR A 148 -13.64 2.47 -0.93
CA THR A 148 -12.62 2.52 -1.98
C THR A 148 -13.20 2.03 -3.29
N ALA A 149 -12.71 2.57 -4.36
CA ALA A 149 -12.94 2.06 -5.71
C ALA A 149 -11.59 1.96 -6.42
N GLY A 150 -11.43 0.95 -7.24
CA GLY A 150 -10.18 0.79 -7.98
C GLY A 150 -10.30 -0.10 -9.21
N TYR A 151 -9.23 -0.06 -9.96
CA TYR A 151 -9.06 -0.84 -11.18
C TYR A 151 -7.69 -1.51 -11.16
N GLN A 152 -7.67 -2.83 -11.31
CA GLN A 152 -6.48 -3.65 -11.35
C GLN A 152 -6.15 -4.04 -12.79
N MET A 153 -5.04 -3.54 -13.29
CA MET A 153 -4.52 -3.82 -14.62
C MET A 153 -3.40 -4.85 -14.54
N TRP A 154 -3.63 -6.02 -15.10
CA TRP A 154 -2.62 -7.08 -15.16
C TRP A 154 -1.58 -6.78 -16.24
N LEU A 155 -0.32 -6.73 -15.84
CA LEU A 155 0.83 -6.59 -16.74
C LEU A 155 1.28 -7.95 -17.26
N ASN A 156 1.22 -8.97 -16.40
CA ASN A 156 1.52 -10.37 -16.71
C ASN A 156 0.84 -11.30 -15.69
N LYS A 157 1.17 -12.60 -15.72
CA LYS A 157 0.58 -13.62 -14.82
C LYS A 157 0.86 -13.40 -13.33
N ALA A 158 1.93 -12.66 -13.00
CA ALA A 158 2.36 -12.46 -11.63
C ALA A 158 2.29 -11.00 -11.16
N LEU A 159 2.19 -10.04 -12.08
CA LEU A 159 2.26 -8.61 -11.76
C LEU A 159 1.04 -7.86 -12.27
N ALA A 160 0.52 -6.98 -11.43
CA ALA A 160 -0.53 -6.03 -11.78
C ALA A 160 -0.24 -4.63 -11.24
N LEU A 161 -0.85 -3.62 -11.85
CA LEU A 161 -0.97 -2.27 -11.31
C LEU A 161 -2.41 -2.05 -10.83
N ASP A 162 -2.55 -1.61 -9.61
CA ASP A 162 -3.82 -1.29 -8.96
C ASP A 162 -3.91 0.23 -8.78
N PHE A 163 -4.87 0.83 -9.46
CA PHE A 163 -5.22 2.24 -9.33
C PHE A 163 -6.41 2.35 -8.39
N ASN A 164 -6.26 3.10 -7.30
CA ASN A 164 -7.31 3.18 -6.31
C ASN A 164 -7.53 4.60 -5.79
N LEU A 165 -8.79 4.87 -5.46
CA LEU A 165 -9.23 6.08 -4.78
C LEU A 165 -10.18 5.69 -3.65
N GLY A 166 -10.00 6.34 -2.49
CA GLY A 166 -10.86 6.14 -1.33
C GLY A 166 -11.46 7.45 -0.85
N LEU A 167 -12.73 7.42 -0.53
CA LEU A 167 -13.47 8.51 0.09
C LEU A 167 -13.98 8.05 1.47
N GLY A 168 -13.93 8.93 2.44
CA GLY A 168 -14.39 8.57 3.78
C GLY A 168 -14.14 9.64 4.82
N TYR A 169 -14.21 9.20 6.06
CA TYR A 169 -14.03 10.01 7.24
C TYR A 169 -12.73 9.65 7.94
N LEU A 170 -11.99 10.67 8.39
CA LEU A 170 -10.81 10.54 9.24
C LEU A 170 -10.96 11.49 10.43
N ASN A 171 -10.72 10.96 11.60
CA ASN A 171 -10.57 11.69 12.84
C ASN A 171 -9.11 11.67 13.27
N ALA A 172 -8.59 12.79 13.68
CA ALA A 172 -7.24 12.94 14.19
C ALA A 172 -7.29 13.67 15.54
N ASP A 173 -6.93 12.96 16.59
CA ASP A 173 -6.74 13.51 17.93
C ASP A 173 -5.26 13.76 18.16
N TYR A 174 -4.85 15.00 18.39
CA TYR A 174 -3.45 15.33 18.52
C TYR A 174 -3.14 16.41 19.55
N GLU A 175 -1.93 16.30 20.11
CA GLU A 175 -1.32 17.31 20.93
C GLU A 175 -0.44 18.25 20.11
N LYS A 176 -0.56 19.54 20.39
CA LYS A 176 0.41 20.53 19.93
C LYS A 176 1.54 20.66 20.95
N TYR A 177 2.77 20.73 20.49
CA TYR A 177 3.92 20.95 21.32
C TYR A 177 4.95 21.88 20.68
N GLU A 178 5.73 22.54 21.50
CA GLU A 178 6.91 23.31 21.11
C GLU A 178 8.13 22.76 21.80
N VAL A 179 9.28 22.93 21.20
CA VAL A 179 10.56 22.60 21.83
C VAL A 179 11.26 23.89 22.20
N ILE A 180 11.39 24.16 23.51
CA ILE A 180 12.05 25.32 24.07
C ILE A 180 13.26 24.83 24.85
N ASP A 181 14.46 25.29 24.49
CA ASP A 181 15.74 24.89 25.10
C ASP A 181 15.92 23.34 25.20
N GLY A 182 15.47 22.63 24.15
CA GLY A 182 15.55 21.16 24.11
C GLY A 182 14.45 20.45 24.92
N VAL A 183 13.59 21.17 25.63
CA VAL A 183 12.48 20.62 26.42
C VAL A 183 11.18 20.72 25.61
N ARG A 184 10.45 19.60 25.55
CA ARG A 184 9.14 19.55 24.91
C ARG A 184 8.06 20.11 25.83
N VAL A 185 7.45 21.22 25.43
CA VAL A 185 6.36 21.89 26.14
C VAL A 185 5.04 21.65 25.42
N ARG A 186 4.06 21.05 26.10
CA ARG A 186 2.71 20.83 25.58
C ARG A 186 1.94 22.16 25.49
N ARG A 187 1.28 22.41 24.36
CA ARG A 187 0.50 23.65 24.11
C ARG A 187 -1.00 23.43 24.04
N GLY A 188 -1.48 22.20 24.10
CA GLY A 188 -2.90 21.86 24.11
C GLY A 188 -3.23 20.65 23.24
N ASN A 189 -4.48 20.20 23.35
CA ASN A 189 -5.05 19.10 22.56
C ASN A 189 -6.03 19.66 21.56
N GLU A 190 -6.08 19.07 20.38
CA GLU A 190 -7.06 19.36 19.35
C GLU A 190 -7.52 18.08 18.68
N THR A 191 -8.80 18.07 18.30
CA THR A 191 -9.39 17.05 17.46
C THR A 191 -9.72 17.65 16.10
N LYS A 192 -9.43 16.96 15.04
CA LYS A 192 -9.75 17.38 13.68
C LYS A 192 -10.43 16.28 12.91
N ASP A 193 -11.63 16.60 12.42
CA ASP A 193 -12.40 15.75 11.53
C ASP A 193 -12.18 16.13 10.07
N TRP A 194 -12.10 15.13 9.22
CA TRP A 194 -11.95 15.29 7.79
C TRP A 194 -12.91 14.38 7.03
N TRP A 195 -13.67 14.95 6.11
CA TRP A 195 -14.49 14.24 5.14
C TRP A 195 -13.96 14.51 3.74
N GLY A 196 -13.71 13.46 2.97
CA GLY A 196 -13.22 13.60 1.61
C GLY A 196 -12.31 12.46 1.16
N PRO A 197 -11.38 12.73 0.23
CA PRO A 197 -10.41 11.75 -0.21
C PRO A 197 -9.50 11.32 0.95
N THR A 198 -9.54 10.04 1.27
CA THR A 198 -8.75 9.45 2.37
C THR A 198 -7.66 8.52 1.89
N ASN A 199 -7.75 8.09 0.63
CA ASN A 199 -6.75 7.25 -0.01
C ASN A 199 -6.66 7.56 -1.50
N ALA A 200 -5.44 7.56 -2.01
CA ALA A 200 -5.14 7.51 -3.43
C ALA A 200 -3.89 6.66 -3.61
N GLY A 201 -3.86 5.82 -4.63
CA GLY A 201 -2.73 4.93 -4.82
C GLY A 201 -2.56 4.43 -6.24
N VAL A 202 -1.30 4.25 -6.60
CA VAL A 202 -0.84 3.42 -7.70
C VAL A 202 -0.01 2.33 -7.05
N THR A 203 -0.55 1.12 -6.99
CA THR A 203 0.03 0.02 -6.21
C THR A 203 0.50 -1.08 -7.15
N LEU A 204 1.75 -1.47 -7.02
CA LEU A 204 2.26 -2.68 -7.65
C LEU A 204 1.77 -3.88 -6.83
N VAL A 205 1.15 -4.82 -7.52
CA VAL A 205 0.64 -6.07 -6.94
C VAL A 205 1.42 -7.22 -7.53
N TRP A 206 2.00 -8.03 -6.66
CA TRP A 206 2.76 -9.22 -7.04
C TRP A 206 2.08 -10.46 -6.45
N LYS A 207 1.52 -11.27 -7.35
CA LYS A 207 0.94 -12.57 -7.03
C LYS A 207 2.04 -13.55 -6.64
N LEU A 208 1.90 -14.21 -5.50
CA LEU A 208 2.87 -15.17 -4.99
C LEU A 208 2.48 -16.61 -5.37
N PHE A 209 1.24 -17.00 -5.09
CA PHE A 209 0.68 -18.34 -5.37
C PHE A 209 -0.83 -18.32 -5.25
#